data_3c45a005b678a166ec9f82df3a617346
#
_entry.id   3c45a005b678a166ec9f82df3a617346
#
_cell.length_a   1.000
_cell.length_b   1.000
_cell.length_c   1.000
_cell.angle_alpha   90.00
_cell.angle_beta   90.00
_cell.angle_gamma   90.00
#
_symmetry.space_group_name_H-M   'P 1'
#
loop_
_entity.id
_entity.type
_entity.pdbx_description
1 polymer ?
#
loop_
_entity_poly.entity_id
_entity_poly.type
_entity_poly.pdbx_seq_one_letter_code
_entity_poly.pdbx_strand_id
1 'polypeptide(L)'
;MSSWNDIVSGTRYSFKALGDLFFPRRCAVCEAILTCDEQNICNDCHTDIPYTRFWSWPENPAEERMWSKVGIESAVSLFFYRYTGSYGHILHKFKYGCNIPLGIEVGRDLGKKMALGGRFGDIDAIVPVPLHWRRQWSRGFNQAEIISRGVAEGFASQPEGKSITVIRSLVKRTKKTATQTRLSGKEKVENVKNAFHVNQKVASRLLSKGINHILLVDDVLTSGSTLTACATPLMKYFRVSVATIGFVE
;
A
#
# COMPACT_ATOMS: atom_id res chain seq x y z
N MET A 1 -25.40 -32.92 17.48
CA MET A 1 -24.21 -33.26 16.69
C MET A 1 -23.35 -32.00 16.61
N SER A 2 -22.42 -31.84 17.57
CA SER A 2 -21.44 -30.75 17.54
C SER A 2 -20.49 -30.96 16.38
N SER A 3 -20.41 -29.95 15.52
CA SER A 3 -19.67 -30.00 14.28
C SER A 3 -18.15 -30.12 14.55
N TRP A 4 -17.47 -31.01 13.81
CA TRP A 4 -16.00 -31.15 13.79
C TRP A 4 -15.28 -29.76 13.63
N ASN A 5 -15.94 -28.80 13.04
CA ASN A 5 -15.42 -27.43 12.88
C ASN A 5 -15.25 -26.68 14.21
N ASP A 6 -16.10 -26.95 15.22
CA ASP A 6 -16.01 -26.29 16.53
C ASP A 6 -14.81 -26.82 17.35
N ILE A 7 -14.47 -28.10 17.19
CA ILE A 7 -13.33 -28.73 17.88
C ILE A 7 -12.00 -28.24 17.27
N VAL A 8 -11.93 -28.11 15.94
CA VAL A 8 -10.72 -27.62 15.24
C VAL A 8 -10.48 -26.14 15.50
N SER A 9 -11.52 -25.32 15.66
CA SER A 9 -11.39 -23.92 16.05
C SER A 9 -10.89 -23.79 17.49
N GLY A 10 -11.45 -24.55 18.44
CA GLY A 10 -11.06 -24.52 19.84
C GLY A 10 -9.58 -24.91 20.08
N THR A 11 -9.08 -25.91 19.38
CA THR A 11 -7.67 -26.33 19.50
C THR A 11 -6.70 -25.30 18.91
N ARG A 12 -7.04 -24.63 17.82
CA ARG A 12 -6.24 -23.52 17.26
C ARG A 12 -6.13 -22.33 18.22
N TYR A 13 -7.21 -21.98 18.91
CA TYR A 13 -7.22 -20.92 19.93
C TYR A 13 -6.32 -21.28 21.13
N SER A 14 -6.35 -22.53 21.58
CA SER A 14 -5.54 -22.98 22.73
C SER A 14 -4.03 -22.97 22.43
N PHE A 15 -3.58 -23.40 21.27
CA PHE A 15 -2.16 -23.35 20.88
C PHE A 15 -1.67 -21.93 20.66
N LYS A 16 -2.51 -21.05 20.12
CA LYS A 16 -2.19 -19.64 19.95
C LYS A 16 -2.07 -18.92 21.29
N ALA A 17 -2.97 -19.19 22.23
CA ALA A 17 -2.92 -18.63 23.59
C ALA A 17 -1.68 -19.07 24.38
N LEU A 18 -1.25 -20.33 24.24
CA LEU A 18 0.00 -20.83 24.83
C LEU A 18 1.25 -20.17 24.20
N GLY A 19 1.26 -19.95 22.90
CA GLY A 19 2.33 -19.23 22.22
C GLY A 19 2.39 -17.76 22.65
N ASP A 20 1.25 -17.09 22.77
CA ASP A 20 1.15 -15.69 23.19
C ASP A 20 1.56 -15.49 24.66
N LEU A 21 1.54 -16.54 25.50
CA LEU A 21 2.04 -16.49 26.90
C LEU A 21 3.58 -16.36 26.97
N PHE A 22 4.30 -17.03 26.09
CA PHE A 22 5.76 -17.00 26.05
C PHE A 22 6.32 -15.91 25.12
N PHE A 23 5.58 -15.58 24.07
CA PHE A 23 5.95 -14.57 23.05
C PHE A 23 4.74 -13.68 22.77
N PRO A 24 4.40 -12.76 23.69
CA PRO A 24 3.22 -11.93 23.54
C PRO A 24 3.33 -11.03 22.30
N ARG A 25 2.26 -11.04 21.51
CA ARG A 25 2.14 -10.13 20.37
C ARG A 25 2.04 -8.70 20.87
N ARG A 26 2.77 -7.80 20.24
CA ARG A 26 2.84 -6.38 20.64
C ARG A 26 2.28 -5.49 19.56
N CYS A 27 1.58 -4.44 19.97
CA CYS A 27 1.07 -3.40 19.09
C CYS A 27 2.23 -2.76 18.30
N ALA A 28 2.02 -2.58 17.00
CA ALA A 28 3.03 -1.96 16.14
C ALA A 28 3.26 -0.48 16.44
N VAL A 29 2.36 0.18 17.15
CA VAL A 29 2.40 1.61 17.49
C VAL A 29 2.91 1.85 18.90
N CYS A 30 2.20 1.34 19.92
CA CYS A 30 2.49 1.62 21.34
C CYS A 30 3.23 0.50 22.08
N GLU A 31 3.46 -0.65 21.42
CA GLU A 31 4.13 -1.85 21.99
C GLU A 31 3.36 -2.54 23.13
N ALA A 32 2.16 -2.10 23.47
CA ALA A 32 1.28 -2.81 24.41
C ALA A 32 1.01 -4.24 23.93
N ILE A 33 0.80 -5.15 24.88
CA ILE A 33 0.43 -6.55 24.58
C ILE A 33 -0.96 -6.55 23.94
N LEU A 34 -1.08 -7.23 22.79
CA LEU A 34 -2.33 -7.35 22.05
C LEU A 34 -3.24 -8.42 22.68
N THR A 35 -4.53 -8.15 22.71
CA THR A 35 -5.55 -9.12 23.07
C THR A 35 -5.79 -10.15 21.95
N CYS A 36 -6.61 -11.17 22.20
CA CYS A 36 -6.88 -12.22 21.21
C CYS A 36 -7.56 -11.69 19.95
N ASP A 37 -8.32 -10.61 20.06
CA ASP A 37 -9.11 -10.01 18.98
C ASP A 37 -8.28 -9.04 18.13
N GLU A 38 -7.20 -8.52 18.69
CA GLU A 38 -6.30 -7.58 18.02
C GLU A 38 -5.26 -8.31 17.19
N GLN A 39 -4.90 -7.74 16.03
CA GLN A 39 -3.94 -8.38 15.13
C GLN A 39 -2.54 -7.81 15.27
N ASN A 40 -2.28 -6.63 14.71
CA ASN A 40 -0.97 -5.97 14.74
C ASN A 40 -1.03 -4.58 15.39
N ILE A 41 -2.22 -3.99 15.50
CA ILE A 41 -2.47 -2.67 16.10
C ILE A 41 -3.56 -2.85 17.15
N CYS A 42 -3.37 -2.32 18.38
CA CYS A 42 -4.40 -2.38 19.40
C CYS A 42 -5.58 -1.42 19.08
N ASN A 43 -6.72 -1.68 19.68
CA ASN A 43 -7.94 -0.91 19.44
C ASN A 43 -7.77 0.59 19.72
N ASP A 44 -7.08 0.95 20.81
CA ASP A 44 -6.79 2.35 21.14
C ASP A 44 -5.99 3.03 20.05
N CYS A 45 -4.85 2.42 19.65
CA CYS A 45 -4.04 2.97 18.57
C CYS A 45 -4.78 2.98 17.23
N HIS A 46 -5.67 2.02 16.97
CA HIS A 46 -6.45 2.01 15.74
C HIS A 46 -7.47 3.16 15.71
N THR A 47 -8.05 3.52 16.85
CA THR A 47 -8.96 4.67 17.00
C THR A 47 -8.23 6.00 16.79
N ASP A 48 -6.99 6.10 17.28
CA ASP A 48 -6.18 7.32 17.26
C ASP A 48 -5.37 7.51 15.97
N ILE A 49 -5.49 6.62 14.97
CA ILE A 49 -4.78 6.79 13.69
C ILE A 49 -5.10 8.17 13.08
N PRO A 50 -4.09 8.99 12.76
CA PRO A 50 -4.29 10.31 12.16
C PRO A 50 -4.70 10.19 10.69
N TYR A 51 -5.91 9.70 10.45
CA TYR A 51 -6.45 9.49 9.11
C TYR A 51 -6.54 10.78 8.29
N THR A 52 -6.14 10.73 7.02
CA THR A 52 -6.22 11.89 6.10
C THR A 52 -7.65 12.17 5.63
N ARG A 53 -8.48 11.14 5.55
CA ARG A 53 -9.81 11.16 4.92
C ARG A 53 -9.81 11.51 3.42
N PHE A 54 -8.68 11.43 2.73
CA PHE A 54 -8.53 11.75 1.31
C PHE A 54 -9.38 10.84 0.39
N TRP A 55 -9.82 9.67 0.86
CA TRP A 55 -10.74 8.80 0.12
C TRP A 55 -12.11 9.40 -0.14
N SER A 56 -12.54 10.40 0.62
CA SER A 56 -13.81 11.13 0.46
C SER A 56 -13.63 12.61 0.16
N TRP A 57 -12.39 13.11 0.15
CA TRP A 57 -12.05 14.52 -0.06
C TRP A 57 -11.42 14.70 -1.43
N PRO A 58 -12.15 15.28 -2.44
CA PRO A 58 -11.57 15.66 -3.74
C PRO A 58 -10.65 16.88 -3.59
N GLU A 59 -9.70 17.01 -4.52
CA GLU A 59 -8.70 18.10 -4.52
C GLU A 59 -7.90 18.16 -3.21
N ASN A 60 -7.60 16.98 -2.67
CA ASN A 60 -6.86 16.85 -1.44
C ASN A 60 -5.35 17.12 -1.64
N PRO A 61 -4.59 17.38 -0.56
CA PRO A 61 -3.15 17.67 -0.64
C PRO A 61 -2.30 16.62 -1.35
N ALA A 62 -2.72 15.35 -1.38
CA ALA A 62 -2.01 14.31 -2.13
C ALA A 62 -2.22 14.46 -3.64
N GLU A 63 -3.43 14.83 -4.06
CA GLU A 63 -3.75 15.14 -5.46
C GLU A 63 -3.00 16.39 -5.93
N GLU A 64 -3.06 17.48 -5.19
CA GLU A 64 -2.34 18.72 -5.52
C GLU A 64 -0.83 18.48 -5.69
N ARG A 65 -0.24 17.69 -4.76
CA ARG A 65 1.18 17.33 -4.82
C ARG A 65 1.52 16.50 -6.06
N MET A 66 0.63 15.62 -6.48
CA MET A 66 0.83 14.81 -7.67
C MET A 66 0.54 15.59 -8.95
N TRP A 67 -0.55 16.37 -9.00
CA TRP A 67 -0.94 17.17 -10.17
C TRP A 67 0.10 18.22 -10.54
N SER A 68 0.83 18.76 -9.55
CA SER A 68 1.97 19.65 -9.84
C SER A 68 3.09 18.99 -10.66
N LYS A 69 3.06 17.66 -10.87
CA LYS A 69 4.11 16.88 -11.54
C LYS A 69 3.59 15.99 -12.66
N VAL A 70 2.40 15.44 -12.52
CA VAL A 70 1.82 14.47 -13.45
C VAL A 70 0.30 14.44 -13.29
N GLY A 71 -0.43 14.44 -14.42
CA GLY A 71 -1.90 14.53 -14.45
C GLY A 71 -2.58 13.19 -14.14
N ILE A 72 -2.47 12.71 -12.89
CA ILE A 72 -3.23 11.55 -12.42
C ILE A 72 -4.71 11.89 -12.19
N GLU A 73 -5.56 10.87 -12.14
CA GLU A 73 -7.00 11.04 -11.87
C GLU A 73 -7.25 11.45 -10.41
N SER A 74 -6.77 10.66 -9.46
CA SER A 74 -6.96 10.88 -8.03
C SER A 74 -5.79 10.35 -7.22
N ALA A 75 -5.61 10.89 -6.01
CA ALA A 75 -4.65 10.35 -5.05
C ALA A 75 -5.27 10.21 -3.66
N VAL A 76 -4.86 9.17 -2.94
CA VAL A 76 -5.26 8.91 -1.57
C VAL A 76 -4.09 8.44 -0.73
N SER A 77 -4.07 8.82 0.53
CA SER A 77 -3.19 8.26 1.55
C SER A 77 -4.02 7.90 2.77
N LEU A 78 -3.63 6.86 3.50
CA LEU A 78 -4.42 6.39 4.64
C LEU A 78 -4.30 7.36 5.82
N PHE A 79 -3.07 7.71 6.23
CA PHE A 79 -2.82 8.57 7.37
C PHE A 79 -1.67 9.57 7.16
N PHE A 80 -1.67 10.63 7.96
CA PHE A 80 -0.56 11.59 8.03
C PHE A 80 0.67 10.94 8.66
N TYR A 81 1.77 10.92 7.92
CA TYR A 81 3.01 10.27 8.32
C TYR A 81 4.03 11.29 8.80
N ARG A 82 4.46 11.15 10.06
CA ARG A 82 5.58 11.91 10.64
C ARG A 82 6.68 10.94 11.05
N TYR A 83 7.91 11.20 10.65
CA TYR A 83 9.06 10.32 10.93
C TYR A 83 9.28 10.08 12.43
N THR A 84 9.00 11.08 13.27
CA THR A 84 9.19 11.05 14.73
C THR A 84 7.93 10.67 15.50
N GLY A 85 6.80 10.45 14.83
CA GLY A 85 5.53 10.10 15.46
C GLY A 85 5.39 8.60 15.70
N SER A 86 4.57 8.21 16.69
CA SER A 86 4.28 6.80 17.03
C SER A 86 3.80 5.98 15.83
N TYR A 87 3.01 6.58 14.95
CA TYR A 87 2.53 5.93 13.72
C TYR A 87 3.59 5.78 12.64
N GLY A 88 4.71 6.49 12.75
CA GLY A 88 5.90 6.26 11.94
C GLY A 88 6.48 4.86 12.11
N HIS A 89 6.29 4.26 13.29
CA HIS A 89 6.71 2.90 13.61
C HIS A 89 5.99 1.85 12.77
N ILE A 90 4.75 2.07 12.35
CA ILE A 90 4.00 1.15 11.46
C ILE A 90 4.82 0.89 10.18
N LEU A 91 5.18 1.97 9.48
CA LEU A 91 5.95 1.84 8.24
C LEU A 91 7.38 1.36 8.48
N HIS A 92 8.00 1.73 9.61
CA HIS A 92 9.32 1.24 9.97
C HIS A 92 9.32 -0.27 10.27
N LYS A 93 8.41 -0.75 11.13
CA LYS A 93 8.24 -2.19 11.44
C LYS A 93 7.89 -2.99 10.19
N PHE A 94 7.06 -2.43 9.30
CA PHE A 94 6.74 -3.05 8.04
C PHE A 94 7.95 -3.10 7.09
N LYS A 95 8.75 -2.03 6.99
CA LYS A 95 9.93 -1.97 6.11
C LYS A 95 11.09 -2.84 6.56
N TYR A 96 11.34 -2.92 7.85
CA TYR A 96 12.56 -3.52 8.43
C TYR A 96 12.28 -4.72 9.33
N GLY A 97 11.08 -4.81 9.89
CA GLY A 97 10.65 -5.92 10.76
C GLY A 97 9.99 -7.09 10.01
N CYS A 98 9.95 -7.07 8.68
CA CYS A 98 9.31 -8.10 7.85
C CYS A 98 7.87 -8.45 8.29
N ASN A 99 7.14 -7.49 8.90
CA ASN A 99 5.78 -7.73 9.37
C ASN A 99 4.77 -7.63 8.21
N ILE A 100 4.70 -8.71 7.41
CA ILE A 100 3.77 -8.83 6.28
C ILE A 100 2.31 -8.71 6.72
N PRO A 101 1.84 -9.36 7.83
CA PRO A 101 0.48 -9.20 8.32
C PRO A 101 0.09 -7.75 8.58
N LEU A 102 0.97 -6.94 9.17
CA LEU A 102 0.74 -5.50 9.39
C LEU A 102 0.52 -4.75 8.06
N GLY A 103 1.35 -5.05 7.04
CA GLY A 103 1.21 -4.44 5.72
C GLY A 103 -0.13 -4.78 5.03
N ILE A 104 -0.61 -6.02 5.19
CA ILE A 104 -1.93 -6.43 4.69
C ILE A 104 -3.05 -5.73 5.48
N GLU A 105 -2.93 -5.63 6.81
CA GLU A 105 -3.93 -5.00 7.68
C GLU A 105 -4.13 -3.52 7.32
N VAL A 106 -3.06 -2.73 7.25
CA VAL A 106 -3.16 -1.31 6.88
C VAL A 106 -3.60 -1.12 5.42
N GLY A 107 -3.18 -2.01 4.52
CA GLY A 107 -3.66 -2.03 3.14
C GLY A 107 -5.16 -2.32 3.06
N ARG A 108 -5.65 -3.28 3.84
CA ARG A 108 -7.08 -3.64 3.91
C ARG A 108 -7.92 -2.48 4.46
N ASP A 109 -7.43 -1.77 5.48
CA ASP A 109 -8.11 -0.59 6.00
C ASP A 109 -8.21 0.51 4.93
N LEU A 110 -7.11 0.80 4.21
CA LEU A 110 -7.14 1.73 3.08
C LEU A 110 -8.16 1.30 2.00
N GLY A 111 -8.16 0.03 1.60
CA GLY A 111 -9.08 -0.50 0.59
C GLY A 111 -10.55 -0.38 1.00
N LYS A 112 -10.88 -0.68 2.27
CA LYS A 112 -12.23 -0.49 2.84
C LYS A 112 -12.67 0.97 2.76
N LYS A 113 -11.79 1.90 3.19
CA LYS A 113 -12.10 3.34 3.18
C LYS A 113 -12.26 3.87 1.75
N MET A 114 -11.44 3.42 0.81
CA MET A 114 -11.57 3.77 -0.61
C MET A 114 -12.89 3.28 -1.20
N ALA A 115 -13.29 2.05 -0.91
CA ALA A 115 -14.56 1.48 -1.38
C ALA A 115 -15.77 2.25 -0.83
N LEU A 116 -15.74 2.60 0.47
CA LEU A 116 -16.80 3.37 1.12
C LEU A 116 -16.83 4.85 0.72
N GLY A 117 -15.69 5.42 0.33
CA GLY A 117 -15.58 6.83 -0.05
C GLY A 117 -16.18 7.18 -1.42
N GLY A 118 -16.55 6.19 -2.23
CA GLY A 118 -17.26 6.35 -3.51
C GLY A 118 -16.42 6.91 -4.67
N ARG A 119 -15.19 7.38 -4.43
CA ARG A 119 -14.34 8.03 -5.45
C ARG A 119 -13.49 7.06 -6.29
N PHE A 120 -13.37 5.82 -5.85
CA PHE A 120 -12.45 4.82 -6.42
C PHE A 120 -13.16 3.56 -6.92
N GLY A 121 -14.48 3.64 -7.13
CA GLY A 121 -15.30 2.50 -7.56
C GLY A 121 -15.00 1.99 -8.98
N ASP A 122 -14.45 2.85 -9.83
CA ASP A 122 -14.10 2.57 -11.23
C ASP A 122 -12.68 2.02 -11.43
N ILE A 123 -11.92 1.77 -10.35
CA ILE A 123 -10.61 1.11 -10.44
C ILE A 123 -10.77 -0.33 -10.96
N ASP A 124 -10.06 -0.67 -12.04
CA ASP A 124 -10.12 -2.00 -12.67
C ASP A 124 -9.00 -2.94 -12.20
N ALA A 125 -7.83 -2.39 -11.91
CA ALA A 125 -6.68 -3.18 -11.48
C ALA A 125 -5.78 -2.39 -10.52
N ILE A 126 -5.02 -3.11 -9.68
CA ILE A 126 -4.03 -2.54 -8.77
C ILE A 126 -2.63 -2.89 -9.25
N VAL A 127 -1.74 -1.90 -9.29
CA VAL A 127 -0.35 -2.06 -9.73
C VAL A 127 0.59 -1.59 -8.62
N PRO A 128 1.34 -2.48 -7.98
CA PRO A 128 2.34 -2.07 -7.00
C PRO A 128 3.53 -1.39 -7.67
N VAL A 129 4.02 -0.29 -7.09
CA VAL A 129 5.29 0.32 -7.50
C VAL A 129 6.42 -0.70 -7.32
N PRO A 130 7.18 -1.04 -8.38
CA PRO A 130 8.21 -2.05 -8.27
C PRO A 130 9.43 -1.51 -7.50
N LEU A 131 9.91 -2.29 -6.54
CA LEU A 131 11.19 -2.06 -5.88
C LEU A 131 12.36 -2.37 -6.82
N HIS A 132 13.47 -1.67 -6.61
CA HIS A 132 14.71 -2.06 -7.25
C HIS A 132 15.17 -3.43 -6.70
N TRP A 133 15.62 -4.37 -7.57
CA TRP A 133 15.95 -5.75 -7.21
C TRP A 133 16.90 -5.89 -6.00
N ARG A 134 17.90 -4.98 -5.84
CA ARG A 134 18.81 -4.99 -4.68
C ARG A 134 18.10 -4.66 -3.36
N ARG A 135 17.09 -3.77 -3.36
CA ARG A 135 16.27 -3.48 -2.18
C ARG A 135 15.30 -4.61 -1.89
N GLN A 136 14.79 -5.25 -2.93
CA GLN A 136 13.95 -6.44 -2.78
C GLN A 136 14.75 -7.60 -2.18
N TRP A 137 16.01 -7.78 -2.59
CA TRP A 137 16.91 -8.79 -2.02
C TRP A 137 17.23 -8.52 -0.54
N SER A 138 17.50 -7.27 -0.16
CA SER A 138 17.79 -6.91 1.23
C SER A 138 16.58 -6.94 2.15
N ARG A 139 15.35 -6.77 1.62
CA ARG A 139 14.11 -6.74 2.39
C ARG A 139 13.28 -8.02 2.29
N GLY A 140 13.60 -8.91 1.35
CA GLY A 140 12.90 -10.16 1.09
C GLY A 140 11.56 -10.02 0.34
N PHE A 141 10.95 -8.82 0.30
CA PHE A 141 9.65 -8.59 -0.35
C PHE A 141 9.47 -7.14 -0.83
N ASN A 142 8.47 -6.92 -1.69
CA ASN A 142 8.04 -5.60 -2.13
C ASN A 142 6.89 -5.10 -1.24
N GLN A 143 7.11 -4.01 -0.50
CA GLN A 143 6.13 -3.41 0.40
C GLN A 143 4.86 -2.99 -0.33
N ALA A 144 5.00 -2.34 -1.47
CA ALA A 144 3.85 -1.91 -2.28
C ALA A 144 2.99 -3.09 -2.73
N GLU A 145 3.59 -4.27 -2.97
CA GLU A 145 2.85 -5.48 -3.32
C GLU A 145 2.01 -6.00 -2.14
N ILE A 146 2.58 -6.02 -0.93
CA ILE A 146 1.86 -6.45 0.27
C ILE A 146 0.69 -5.52 0.57
N ILE A 147 0.92 -4.21 0.50
CA ILE A 147 -0.13 -3.19 0.65
C ILE A 147 -1.21 -3.39 -0.43
N SER A 148 -0.82 -3.60 -1.69
CA SER A 148 -1.75 -3.82 -2.80
C SER A 148 -2.68 -5.01 -2.58
N ARG A 149 -2.16 -6.11 -1.99
CA ARG A 149 -2.96 -7.27 -1.62
C ARG A 149 -3.99 -6.91 -0.55
N GLY A 150 -3.56 -6.20 0.49
CA GLY A 150 -4.48 -5.69 1.52
C GLY A 150 -5.55 -4.78 0.93
N VAL A 151 -5.19 -3.83 0.05
CA VAL A 151 -6.14 -2.95 -0.63
C VAL A 151 -7.18 -3.75 -1.42
N ALA A 152 -6.76 -4.76 -2.19
CA ALA A 152 -7.67 -5.64 -2.94
C ALA A 152 -8.62 -6.40 -1.99
N GLU A 153 -8.11 -6.93 -0.87
CA GLU A 153 -8.94 -7.58 0.16
C GLU A 153 -9.95 -6.60 0.78
N GLY A 154 -9.53 -5.33 0.99
CA GLY A 154 -10.39 -4.28 1.53
C GLY A 154 -11.57 -3.95 0.61
N PHE A 155 -11.34 -3.82 -0.69
CA PHE A 155 -12.41 -3.65 -1.68
C PHE A 155 -13.36 -4.85 -1.72
N ALA A 156 -12.82 -6.07 -1.72
CA ALA A 156 -13.63 -7.30 -1.80
C ALA A 156 -14.45 -7.55 -0.53
N SER A 157 -14.07 -6.98 0.61
CA SER A 157 -14.74 -7.21 1.91
C SER A 157 -16.04 -6.40 2.10
N GLN A 158 -16.39 -5.50 1.19
CA GLN A 158 -17.62 -4.72 1.27
C GLN A 158 -18.83 -5.56 0.77
N PRO A 159 -20.06 -5.25 1.18
CA PRO A 159 -21.26 -6.02 0.78
C PRO A 159 -21.45 -6.14 -0.74
N GLU A 160 -21.12 -5.09 -1.49
CA GLU A 160 -21.09 -5.07 -2.96
C GLU A 160 -19.64 -5.09 -3.48
N GLY A 161 -18.78 -5.82 -2.77
CA GLY A 161 -17.34 -5.74 -2.91
C GLY A 161 -16.84 -6.16 -4.30
N LYS A 162 -16.04 -5.28 -4.90
CA LYS A 162 -15.38 -5.50 -6.18
C LYS A 162 -14.08 -6.30 -5.97
N SER A 163 -13.97 -7.45 -6.64
CA SER A 163 -12.70 -8.17 -6.71
C SER A 163 -11.75 -7.50 -7.70
N ILE A 164 -10.69 -6.87 -7.20
CA ILE A 164 -9.72 -6.15 -8.02
C ILE A 164 -8.41 -6.95 -8.08
N THR A 165 -7.92 -7.20 -9.29
CA THR A 165 -6.70 -7.99 -9.50
C THR A 165 -5.44 -7.15 -9.28
N VAL A 166 -4.46 -7.70 -8.56
CA VAL A 166 -3.12 -7.10 -8.40
C VAL A 166 -2.19 -7.55 -9.52
N ILE A 167 -1.71 -6.62 -10.33
CA ILE A 167 -0.88 -6.85 -11.53
C ILE A 167 0.57 -6.45 -11.26
N ARG A 168 1.44 -7.40 -10.95
CA ARG A 168 2.87 -7.19 -10.65
C ARG A 168 3.75 -7.02 -11.88
N SER A 169 3.33 -7.60 -13.01
CA SER A 169 4.15 -7.71 -14.22
C SER A 169 4.03 -6.52 -15.18
N LEU A 170 3.14 -5.55 -14.90
CA LEU A 170 2.88 -4.43 -15.79
C LEU A 170 4.05 -3.44 -15.85
N VAL A 171 4.68 -3.17 -14.70
CA VAL A 171 5.80 -2.22 -14.61
C VAL A 171 7.04 -2.91 -14.06
N LYS A 172 8.21 -2.59 -14.62
CA LYS A 172 9.53 -3.02 -14.13
C LYS A 172 10.40 -1.81 -13.84
N ARG A 173 11.18 -1.88 -12.76
CA ARG A 173 12.22 -0.89 -12.45
C ARG A 173 13.58 -1.40 -12.91
N THR A 174 14.20 -0.72 -13.87
CA THR A 174 15.46 -1.18 -14.53
C THR A 174 16.69 -0.45 -14.03
N LYS A 175 16.58 0.78 -13.53
CA LYS A 175 17.73 1.56 -13.05
C LYS A 175 17.77 1.70 -11.54
N LYS A 176 18.98 1.59 -10.97
CA LYS A 176 19.27 1.95 -9.59
C LYS A 176 19.31 3.49 -9.52
N THR A 177 18.27 4.12 -8.99
CA THR A 177 18.41 5.50 -8.53
C THR A 177 19.31 5.48 -7.30
N ALA A 178 20.58 5.76 -7.49
CA ALA A 178 21.55 5.83 -6.40
C ALA A 178 21.13 6.96 -5.45
N THR A 179 21.07 6.63 -4.15
CA THR A 179 21.14 7.63 -3.08
C THR A 179 22.58 8.17 -3.08
N GLN A 180 22.92 8.97 -4.08
CA GLN A 180 24.19 9.69 -4.04
C GLN A 180 23.93 11.05 -3.40
N THR A 181 24.45 11.20 -2.21
CA THR A 181 24.46 12.41 -1.38
C THR A 181 25.21 13.58 -2.06
N ARG A 182 25.60 13.49 -3.32
CA ARG A 182 26.45 14.45 -4.05
C ARG A 182 25.93 14.89 -5.43
N LEU A 183 24.70 14.54 -5.83
CA LEU A 183 24.15 14.99 -7.11
C LEU A 183 23.28 16.23 -6.92
N SER A 184 23.43 17.21 -7.83
CA SER A 184 22.59 18.41 -7.90
C SER A 184 21.10 18.05 -8.11
N GLY A 185 20.18 18.91 -7.67
CA GLY A 185 18.74 18.65 -7.72
C GLY A 185 18.21 18.30 -9.13
N LYS A 186 18.81 18.82 -10.20
CA LYS A 186 18.44 18.58 -11.61
C LYS A 186 18.79 17.16 -12.07
N GLU A 187 19.97 16.64 -11.73
CA GLU A 187 20.40 15.27 -12.06
C GLU A 187 19.62 14.21 -11.31
N LYS A 188 19.13 14.52 -10.09
CA LYS A 188 18.23 13.62 -9.35
C LYS A 188 16.89 13.41 -10.07
N VAL A 189 16.32 14.46 -10.66
CA VAL A 189 15.04 14.42 -11.37
C VAL A 189 15.18 13.62 -12.69
N GLU A 190 16.26 13.80 -13.41
CA GLU A 190 16.50 13.13 -14.70
C GLU A 190 16.81 11.63 -14.55
N ASN A 191 17.53 11.25 -13.49
CA ASN A 191 17.82 9.84 -13.18
C ASN A 191 16.57 9.03 -12.76
N VAL A 192 15.52 9.68 -12.27
CA VAL A 192 14.26 9.02 -11.90
C VAL A 192 13.32 8.87 -13.10
N LYS A 193 13.36 9.79 -14.07
CA LYS A 193 12.46 9.80 -15.25
C LYS A 193 12.49 8.52 -16.10
N ASN A 194 13.64 7.83 -16.19
CA ASN A 194 13.81 6.63 -17.02
C ASN A 194 13.98 5.35 -16.18
N ALA A 195 13.53 5.34 -14.93
CA ALA A 195 13.72 4.20 -14.04
C ALA A 195 12.66 3.09 -14.21
N PHE A 196 11.51 3.42 -14.79
CA PHE A 196 10.36 2.52 -14.91
C PHE A 196 9.98 2.28 -16.36
N HIS A 197 9.73 1.02 -16.71
CA HIS A 197 9.31 0.60 -18.04
C HIS A 197 8.02 -0.21 -17.96
N VAL A 198 7.08 0.10 -18.86
CA VAL A 198 5.81 -0.62 -18.99
C VAL A 198 6.05 -1.84 -19.90
N ASN A 199 5.57 -2.99 -19.46
CA ASN A 199 5.50 -4.18 -20.27
C ASN A 199 4.35 -4.05 -21.29
N GLN A 200 4.67 -3.70 -22.52
CA GLN A 200 3.68 -3.43 -23.59
C GLN A 200 2.78 -4.64 -23.88
N LYS A 201 3.30 -5.88 -23.81
CA LYS A 201 2.50 -7.10 -24.02
C LYS A 201 1.42 -7.24 -22.93
N VAL A 202 1.80 -6.94 -21.67
CA VAL A 202 0.86 -6.97 -20.56
C VAL A 202 -0.15 -5.83 -20.69
N ALA A 203 0.30 -4.61 -21.04
CA ALA A 203 -0.57 -3.47 -21.23
C ALA A 203 -1.64 -3.74 -22.30
N SER A 204 -1.24 -4.19 -23.49
CA SER A 204 -2.18 -4.52 -24.57
C SER A 204 -3.18 -5.61 -24.17
N ARG A 205 -2.73 -6.64 -23.41
CA ARG A 205 -3.62 -7.69 -22.91
C ARG A 205 -4.63 -7.16 -21.87
N LEU A 206 -4.24 -6.19 -21.05
CA LEU A 206 -5.14 -5.58 -20.08
C LEU A 206 -6.20 -4.71 -20.76
N LEU A 207 -5.77 -3.89 -21.72
CA LEU A 207 -6.68 -3.06 -22.53
C LEU A 207 -7.69 -3.92 -23.31
N SER A 208 -7.28 -5.04 -23.90
CA SER A 208 -8.19 -5.97 -24.59
C SER A 208 -9.21 -6.63 -23.65
N LYS A 209 -8.99 -6.59 -22.33
CA LYS A 209 -9.92 -7.05 -21.30
C LYS A 209 -10.79 -5.94 -20.72
N GLY A 210 -10.73 -4.73 -21.27
CA GLY A 210 -11.47 -3.56 -20.80
C GLY A 210 -10.89 -2.90 -19.54
N ILE A 211 -9.67 -3.24 -19.15
CA ILE A 211 -8.99 -2.58 -18.01
C ILE A 211 -8.43 -1.26 -18.51
N ASN A 212 -8.99 -0.15 -18.02
CA ASN A 212 -8.65 1.20 -18.44
C ASN A 212 -8.18 2.10 -17.30
N HIS A 213 -8.56 1.80 -16.05
CA HIS A 213 -8.22 2.58 -14.87
C HIS A 213 -7.44 1.73 -13.87
N ILE A 214 -6.22 2.13 -13.57
CA ILE A 214 -5.34 1.42 -12.62
C ILE A 214 -5.06 2.25 -11.38
N LEU A 215 -4.96 1.57 -10.24
CA LEU A 215 -4.50 2.13 -8.98
C LEU A 215 -3.03 1.80 -8.78
N LEU A 216 -2.17 2.81 -8.84
CA LEU A 216 -0.73 2.68 -8.53
C LEU A 216 -0.52 2.78 -7.02
N VAL A 217 0.06 1.76 -6.40
CA VAL A 217 0.22 1.68 -4.94
C VAL A 217 1.68 1.76 -4.53
N ASP A 218 1.99 2.59 -3.51
CA ASP A 218 3.29 2.67 -2.84
C ASP A 218 3.10 2.78 -1.32
N ASP A 219 4.19 2.78 -0.56
CA ASP A 219 4.14 2.85 0.91
C ASP A 219 3.90 4.29 1.42
N VAL A 220 4.60 5.30 0.88
CA VAL A 220 4.55 6.69 1.36
C VAL A 220 4.62 7.68 0.22
N LEU A 221 3.74 8.66 0.25
CA LEU A 221 3.83 9.87 -0.58
C LEU A 221 4.62 10.95 0.16
N THR A 222 5.88 11.12 -0.25
CA THR A 222 6.76 12.22 0.19
C THR A 222 6.76 13.32 -0.87
N SER A 223 7.82 13.49 -1.62
CA SER A 223 7.86 14.40 -2.77
C SER A 223 7.05 13.94 -3.98
N GLY A 224 6.57 12.70 -4.02
CA GLY A 224 5.87 12.10 -5.16
C GLY A 224 6.77 11.71 -6.34
N SER A 225 8.09 11.93 -6.28
CA SER A 225 9.00 11.69 -7.43
C SER A 225 8.99 10.24 -7.94
N THR A 226 8.93 9.25 -7.04
CA THR A 226 8.86 7.83 -7.43
C THR A 226 7.54 7.52 -8.14
N LEU A 227 6.43 7.97 -7.55
CA LEU A 227 5.08 7.78 -8.10
C LEU A 227 4.94 8.48 -9.46
N THR A 228 5.42 9.73 -9.59
CA THR A 228 5.45 10.46 -10.87
C THR A 228 6.20 9.69 -11.94
N ALA A 229 7.40 9.21 -11.65
CA ALA A 229 8.21 8.48 -12.61
C ALA A 229 7.60 7.14 -13.02
N CYS A 230 6.85 6.50 -12.12
CA CYS A 230 6.14 5.25 -12.39
C CYS A 230 4.82 5.49 -13.14
N ALA A 231 4.07 6.52 -12.79
CA ALA A 231 2.79 6.89 -13.41
C ALA A 231 2.97 7.38 -14.86
N THR A 232 3.96 8.23 -15.13
CA THR A 232 4.16 8.85 -16.45
C THR A 232 4.15 7.85 -17.62
N PRO A 233 4.91 6.74 -17.61
CA PRO A 233 4.84 5.78 -18.71
C PRO A 233 3.52 4.97 -18.74
N LEU A 234 2.84 4.79 -17.60
CA LEU A 234 1.56 4.08 -17.52
C LEU A 234 0.41 4.89 -18.11
N MET A 235 0.42 6.21 -17.95
CA MET A 235 -0.62 7.12 -18.47
C MET A 235 -0.69 7.16 -19.99
N LYS A 236 0.27 6.60 -20.71
CA LYS A 236 0.18 6.36 -22.15
C LYS A 236 -0.86 5.30 -22.53
N TYR A 237 -1.27 4.48 -21.57
CA TYR A 237 -2.13 3.32 -21.77
C TYR A 237 -3.39 3.36 -20.91
N PHE A 238 -3.31 3.93 -19.71
CA PHE A 238 -4.34 3.83 -18.68
C PHE A 238 -4.60 5.18 -18.02
N ARG A 239 -5.81 5.37 -17.50
CA ARG A 239 -6.07 6.33 -16.42
C ARG A 239 -5.37 5.82 -15.17
N VAL A 240 -4.76 6.71 -14.40
CA VAL A 240 -3.94 6.32 -13.24
C VAL A 240 -4.38 7.09 -12.01
N SER A 241 -4.80 6.39 -10.97
CA SER A 241 -4.92 6.91 -9.61
C SER A 241 -3.81 6.38 -8.73
N VAL A 242 -3.54 7.04 -7.61
CA VAL A 242 -2.45 6.72 -6.69
C VAL A 242 -2.98 6.45 -5.29
N ALA A 243 -2.44 5.41 -4.62
CA ALA A 243 -2.74 5.13 -3.23
C ALA A 243 -1.46 4.87 -2.43
N THR A 244 -1.38 5.42 -1.21
CA THR A 244 -0.28 5.19 -0.27
C THR A 244 -0.79 5.01 1.16
N ILE A 245 0.02 4.41 2.02
CA ILE A 245 -0.30 4.30 3.45
C ILE A 245 -0.01 5.62 4.15
N GLY A 246 1.16 6.21 3.90
CA GLY A 246 1.57 7.45 4.56
C GLY A 246 1.59 8.66 3.62
N PHE A 247 1.17 9.81 4.14
CA PHE A 247 1.33 11.11 3.52
C PHE A 247 2.23 11.98 4.40
N VAL A 248 3.35 12.45 3.87
CA VAL A 248 4.24 13.39 4.56
C VAL A 248 3.78 14.81 4.25
N GLU A 249 3.44 15.57 5.28
CA GLU A 249 3.09 16.98 5.17
C GLU A 249 4.25 17.85 4.71
#